data_34d9df3af50cf1ca325edd275466c7d6
#
_entry.id   34d9df3af50cf1ca325edd275466c7d6
#
_cell.length_a   1.000
_cell.length_b   1.000
_cell.length_c   1.000
_cell.angle_alpha   90.00
_cell.angle_beta   90.00
_cell.angle_gamma   90.00
#
_symmetry.space_group_name_H-M   'P 1'
#
loop_
_entity.id
_entity.type
_entity.pdbx_description
1 polymer ?
#
loop_
_entity_poly.entity_id
_entity_poly.type
_entity_poly.pdbx_seq_one_letter_code
_entity_poly.pdbx_strand_id
1 'polypeptide(L)'
;MKRRLLWRSATMTLVVAGLCACTALPRPTPPPGGSPVEHPWGSVPILSTPGSDSNSLSENLIEAMRVKFEKARSEHENGEIPYRALAISGGGSRGAYGAGILSGWTVSGDRPQFDVVTGISTGALMATHVFLGPDFDEDLKIYRHLTNDDVYEKRGLFAIFSAGSAFDTKPLRDTLLTVIDEDILDLVAAEHRAGRRLFVGSTNLDANLFTIWDLGSIAGSGRADRLQRYIDAIMASAAFPIAFQPIYIEVEGENGTYTQMHADGGIRETAFYFDFMEELNAAADAAGISENELKQEIYLLVNGKVAHSSTVVYDPVGNKLKDLASATVNSLMTRVTRGSVFRLWVRSMIDGSDFHVSFIPQDFELDSQTLQFVPEEEAALFDLGYRQSVEGTAWVTWYAPETAEEILKLILEPATRFDIQDSHRNLLKRDKPSQ
;
A
#
# COMPACT_ATOMS: atom_id res chain seq x y z
N MET A 1 -53.77 32.09 23.73
CA MET A 1 -53.38 31.41 22.47
C MET A 1 -52.21 31.99 21.74
N LYS A 2 -51.95 33.30 21.71
CA LYS A 2 -50.85 33.93 20.95
C LYS A 2 -49.41 33.63 21.45
N ARG A 3 -49.18 33.35 22.76
CA ARG A 3 -47.84 33.01 23.28
C ARG A 3 -47.35 31.62 22.91
N ARG A 4 -48.21 30.60 22.67
CA ARG A 4 -47.79 29.25 22.27
C ARG A 4 -47.40 29.15 20.78
N LEU A 5 -47.92 30.06 19.94
CA LEU A 5 -47.53 30.12 18.53
C LEU A 5 -46.13 30.69 18.32
N LEU A 6 -45.73 31.71 19.11
CA LEU A 6 -44.39 32.32 19.03
C LEU A 6 -43.27 31.35 19.46
N TRP A 7 -43.52 30.48 20.43
CA TRP A 7 -42.55 29.47 20.86
C TRP A 7 -42.34 28.35 19.85
N ARG A 8 -43.39 27.95 19.13
CA ARG A 8 -43.28 26.94 18.06
C ARG A 8 -42.56 27.49 16.84
N SER A 9 -42.74 28.74 16.49
CA SER A 9 -41.99 29.37 15.39
C SER A 9 -40.52 29.58 15.73
N ALA A 10 -40.19 29.95 16.94
CA ALA A 10 -38.77 30.14 17.37
C ALA A 10 -38.02 28.77 17.45
N THR A 11 -38.66 27.69 17.91
CA THR A 11 -38.05 26.37 17.93
C THR A 11 -37.90 25.79 16.52
N MET A 12 -38.86 26.05 15.63
CA MET A 12 -38.74 25.58 14.24
C MET A 12 -37.67 26.34 13.44
N THR A 13 -37.51 27.64 13.70
CA THR A 13 -36.45 28.47 13.10
C THR A 13 -35.07 28.06 13.62
N LEU A 14 -34.92 27.68 14.89
CA LEU A 14 -33.68 27.21 15.47
C LEU A 14 -33.32 25.80 14.92
N VAL A 15 -34.29 24.92 14.69
CA VAL A 15 -34.06 23.59 14.08
C VAL A 15 -33.70 23.73 12.60
N VAL A 16 -34.34 24.65 11.86
CA VAL A 16 -34.00 24.91 10.46
C VAL A 16 -32.64 25.62 10.33
N ALA A 17 -32.31 26.55 11.23
CA ALA A 17 -31.00 27.17 11.28
C ALA A 17 -29.90 26.16 11.69
N GLY A 18 -30.21 25.20 12.57
CA GLY A 18 -29.29 24.10 12.91
C GLY A 18 -29.08 23.12 11.76
N LEU A 19 -30.07 22.90 10.90
CA LEU A 19 -29.94 22.06 9.70
C LEU A 19 -29.21 22.78 8.54
N CYS A 20 -29.26 24.11 8.47
CA CYS A 20 -28.47 24.89 7.51
C CYS A 20 -27.01 25.10 7.95
N ALA A 21 -26.66 24.87 9.22
CA ALA A 21 -25.29 24.95 9.72
C ALA A 21 -24.44 23.70 9.40
N CYS A 22 -25.03 22.67 8.77
CA CYS A 22 -24.30 21.55 8.19
C CYS A 22 -23.77 21.88 6.77
N THR A 23 -23.38 23.11 6.49
CA THR A 23 -22.58 23.38 5.29
C THR A 23 -21.19 22.87 5.57
N ALA A 24 -20.86 21.70 5.01
CA ALA A 24 -19.48 21.26 4.88
C ALA A 24 -18.62 22.42 4.36
N LEU A 25 -17.41 22.58 4.88
CA LEU A 25 -16.49 23.56 4.32
C LEU A 25 -16.44 23.38 2.81
N PRO A 26 -16.50 24.46 2.01
CA PRO A 26 -16.44 24.35 0.57
C PRO A 26 -15.15 23.60 0.20
N ARG A 27 -15.31 22.51 -0.48
CA ARG A 27 -14.22 21.74 -1.03
C ARG A 27 -13.47 22.59 -2.08
N PRO A 28 -12.10 22.48 -2.19
CA PRO A 28 -11.37 23.07 -3.31
C PRO A 28 -11.94 22.59 -4.65
N THR A 29 -11.85 23.44 -5.67
CA THR A 29 -12.48 23.21 -6.99
C THR A 29 -11.94 21.93 -7.66
N PRO A 30 -12.78 20.92 -7.89
CA PRO A 30 -12.35 19.70 -8.58
C PRO A 30 -12.19 19.96 -10.10
N PRO A 31 -11.41 19.12 -10.81
CA PRO A 31 -11.35 19.17 -12.26
C PRO A 31 -12.75 19.01 -12.87
N PRO A 32 -13.09 19.76 -13.94
CA PRO A 32 -14.34 19.57 -14.65
C PRO A 32 -14.39 18.16 -15.27
N GLY A 33 -15.58 17.54 -15.28
CA GLY A 33 -15.75 16.21 -15.88
C GLY A 33 -15.34 16.18 -17.35
N GLY A 34 -14.49 15.22 -17.70
CA GLY A 34 -13.99 15.04 -19.07
C GLY A 34 -12.89 16.00 -19.52
N SER A 35 -12.43 16.92 -18.65
CA SER A 35 -11.29 17.78 -18.97
C SER A 35 -9.98 17.03 -18.74
N PRO A 36 -9.02 17.09 -19.69
CA PRO A 36 -7.67 16.61 -19.45
C PRO A 36 -7.04 17.43 -18.31
N VAL A 37 -6.37 16.75 -17.41
CA VAL A 37 -5.52 17.36 -16.37
C VAL A 37 -4.13 16.78 -16.50
N GLU A 38 -3.11 17.60 -16.28
CA GLU A 38 -1.77 17.10 -16.16
C GLU A 38 -1.63 16.35 -14.84
N HIS A 39 -1.16 15.13 -14.93
CA HIS A 39 -0.89 14.33 -13.73
C HIS A 39 0.36 14.88 -13.04
N PRO A 40 0.23 15.34 -11.79
CA PRO A 40 1.33 16.01 -11.14
C PRO A 40 2.47 15.02 -10.89
N TRP A 41 3.65 15.41 -11.26
CA TRP A 41 4.93 14.92 -10.76
C TRP A 41 5.17 13.40 -10.86
N GLY A 42 4.91 12.81 -12.02
CA GLY A 42 5.12 11.38 -12.23
C GLY A 42 4.04 10.49 -11.59
N SER A 43 2.88 11.06 -11.22
CA SER A 43 1.73 10.23 -10.88
C SER A 43 1.09 9.68 -12.13
N VAL A 44 0.72 8.42 -12.12
CA VAL A 44 0.01 7.76 -13.21
C VAL A 44 -1.29 7.18 -12.70
N PRO A 45 -2.45 7.63 -13.25
CA PRO A 45 -3.70 6.97 -12.98
C PRO A 45 -3.70 5.62 -13.70
N ILE A 46 -3.91 4.54 -12.96
CA ILE A 46 -4.17 3.25 -13.58
C ILE A 46 -5.63 3.21 -13.97
N LEU A 47 -5.87 3.35 -15.26
CA LEU A 47 -7.16 3.08 -15.85
C LEU A 47 -7.37 1.57 -15.81
N SER A 48 -8.47 1.12 -15.23
CA SER A 48 -8.85 -0.30 -15.15
C SER A 48 -9.12 -0.94 -16.53
N THR A 49 -8.76 -0.27 -17.61
CA THR A 49 -9.03 -0.68 -18.99
C THR A 49 -7.70 -1.04 -19.66
N PRO A 50 -7.52 -2.27 -20.14
CA PRO A 50 -6.36 -2.64 -20.94
C PRO A 50 -6.26 -1.74 -22.19
N GLY A 51 -5.09 -1.14 -22.42
CA GLY A 51 -4.81 -0.32 -23.62
C GLY A 51 -5.00 1.19 -23.46
N SER A 52 -5.19 1.72 -22.24
CA SER A 52 -5.13 3.16 -22.01
C SER A 52 -3.68 3.60 -21.80
N ASP A 53 -3.30 4.69 -22.48
CA ASP A 53 -1.94 5.22 -22.55
C ASP A 53 -1.33 5.54 -21.18
N SER A 54 -0.58 4.59 -20.60
CA SER A 54 0.30 4.78 -19.45
C SER A 54 1.73 5.16 -19.87
N ASN A 55 1.88 5.80 -21.02
CA ASN A 55 3.15 5.96 -21.74
C ASN A 55 4.29 6.58 -20.90
N SER A 56 4.01 7.50 -19.98
CA SER A 56 5.08 8.19 -19.25
C SER A 56 5.73 7.35 -18.13
N LEU A 57 4.95 6.51 -17.45
CA LEU A 57 5.50 5.59 -16.44
C LEU A 57 6.29 4.48 -17.12
N SER A 58 5.73 3.92 -18.19
CA SER A 58 6.35 2.85 -19.00
C SER A 58 7.71 3.26 -19.53
N GLU A 59 7.82 4.43 -20.15
CA GLU A 59 9.09 4.94 -20.71
C GLU A 59 10.17 5.14 -19.63
N ASN A 60 9.79 5.76 -18.52
CA ASN A 60 10.70 5.98 -17.37
C ASN A 60 11.16 4.65 -16.76
N LEU A 61 10.25 3.69 -16.65
CA LEU A 61 10.55 2.37 -16.11
C LEU A 61 11.45 1.56 -17.05
N ILE A 62 11.17 1.55 -18.35
CA ILE A 62 12.01 0.90 -19.38
C ILE A 62 13.43 1.46 -19.33
N GLU A 63 13.59 2.78 -19.26
CA GLU A 63 14.91 3.41 -19.18
C GLU A 63 15.67 3.02 -17.91
N ALA A 64 14.96 2.97 -16.77
CA ALA A 64 15.55 2.54 -15.52
C ALA A 64 16.06 1.09 -15.55
N MET A 65 15.22 0.21 -16.08
CA MET A 65 15.56 -1.22 -16.24
C MET A 65 16.72 -1.38 -17.21
N ARG A 66 16.75 -0.59 -18.30
CA ARG A 66 17.85 -0.59 -19.24
C ARG A 66 19.18 -0.24 -18.57
N VAL A 67 19.20 0.83 -17.77
CA VAL A 67 20.42 1.24 -17.01
C VAL A 67 20.88 0.10 -16.08
N LYS A 68 19.94 -0.53 -15.36
CA LYS A 68 20.26 -1.66 -14.49
C LYS A 68 20.79 -2.86 -15.27
N PHE A 69 20.15 -3.24 -16.36
CA PHE A 69 20.53 -4.41 -17.14
C PHE A 69 21.86 -4.24 -17.84
N GLU A 70 22.18 -3.05 -18.35
CA GLU A 70 23.50 -2.73 -18.90
C GLU A 70 24.59 -2.89 -17.84
N LYS A 71 24.36 -2.42 -16.61
CA LYS A 71 25.27 -2.59 -15.48
C LYS A 71 25.42 -4.06 -15.10
N ALA A 72 24.31 -4.78 -14.89
CA ALA A 72 24.31 -6.18 -14.50
C ALA A 72 25.02 -7.05 -15.53
N ARG A 73 24.83 -6.78 -16.83
CA ARG A 73 25.51 -7.50 -17.91
C ARG A 73 27.03 -7.29 -17.90
N SER A 74 27.50 -6.12 -17.47
CA SER A 74 28.93 -5.86 -17.30
C SER A 74 29.55 -6.59 -16.11
N GLU A 75 28.74 -6.89 -15.10
CA GLU A 75 29.16 -7.55 -13.86
C GLU A 75 28.99 -9.08 -13.92
N HIS A 76 28.05 -9.58 -14.74
CA HIS A 76 27.68 -11.01 -14.85
C HIS A 76 27.72 -11.46 -16.33
N GLU A 77 28.91 -11.70 -16.88
CA GLU A 77 29.09 -12.01 -18.31
C GLU A 77 28.30 -13.26 -18.81
N ASN A 78 27.86 -14.19 -17.95
CA ASN A 78 27.11 -15.40 -18.31
C ASN A 78 26.23 -15.93 -17.17
N GLY A 79 25.65 -15.08 -16.32
CA GLY A 79 24.88 -15.49 -15.16
C GLY A 79 23.43 -15.02 -15.17
N GLU A 80 22.60 -15.61 -14.30
CA GLU A 80 21.25 -15.11 -14.04
C GLU A 80 21.30 -13.69 -13.48
N ILE A 81 20.47 -12.80 -14.04
CA ILE A 81 20.32 -11.42 -13.59
C ILE A 81 19.11 -11.36 -12.66
N PRO A 82 19.31 -11.16 -11.35
CA PRO A 82 18.21 -11.09 -10.43
C PRO A 82 17.46 -9.74 -10.60
N TYR A 83 16.15 -9.81 -10.60
CA TYR A 83 15.27 -8.66 -10.53
C TYR A 83 14.27 -8.87 -9.39
N ARG A 84 14.36 -8.05 -8.36
CA ARG A 84 13.65 -8.26 -7.10
C ARG A 84 12.69 -7.13 -6.82
N ALA A 85 11.45 -7.50 -6.57
CA ALA A 85 10.42 -6.55 -6.18
C ALA A 85 9.87 -6.89 -4.79
N LEU A 86 9.60 -5.84 -4.01
CA LEU A 86 8.91 -5.95 -2.73
C LEU A 86 7.64 -5.11 -2.77
N ALA A 87 6.50 -5.76 -2.61
CA ALA A 87 5.21 -5.11 -2.42
C ALA A 87 4.82 -5.16 -0.94
N ILE A 88 4.57 -3.98 -0.33
CA ILE A 88 4.22 -3.87 1.08
C ILE A 88 2.76 -3.42 1.19
N SER A 89 1.92 -4.29 1.76
CA SER A 89 0.50 -4.00 1.86
C SER A 89 0.16 -2.94 2.91
N GLY A 90 -1.02 -2.35 2.77
CA GLY A 90 -1.68 -1.66 3.87
C GLY A 90 -1.98 -2.59 5.05
N GLY A 91 -2.35 -2.01 6.19
CA GLY A 91 -2.66 -2.80 7.39
C GLY A 91 -2.89 -1.98 8.67
N GLY A 92 -2.70 -0.65 8.62
CA GLY A 92 -2.80 0.23 9.80
C GLY A 92 -1.79 -0.17 10.88
N SER A 93 -2.24 -0.36 12.11
CA SER A 93 -1.44 -0.78 13.27
C SER A 93 -0.65 -2.07 13.01
N ARG A 94 -1.20 -2.98 12.22
CA ARG A 94 -0.56 -4.26 11.88
C ARG A 94 0.74 -4.11 11.05
N GLY A 95 1.08 -2.88 10.63
CA GLY A 95 2.38 -2.55 10.05
C GLY A 95 3.58 -2.90 10.92
N ALA A 96 3.37 -3.00 12.23
CA ALA A 96 4.39 -3.48 13.17
C ALA A 96 4.92 -4.88 12.80
N TYR A 97 4.07 -5.77 12.29
CA TYR A 97 4.50 -7.07 11.78
C TYR A 97 5.49 -6.93 10.63
N GLY A 98 5.15 -6.13 9.62
CA GLY A 98 6.02 -5.90 8.47
C GLY A 98 7.34 -5.24 8.83
N ALA A 99 7.32 -4.27 9.73
CA ALA A 99 8.54 -3.65 10.25
C ALA A 99 9.42 -4.69 10.99
N GLY A 100 8.81 -5.59 11.75
CA GLY A 100 9.50 -6.71 12.40
C GLY A 100 10.12 -7.69 11.40
N ILE A 101 9.37 -8.09 10.35
CA ILE A 101 9.88 -8.93 9.25
C ILE A 101 11.13 -8.31 8.64
N LEU A 102 11.06 -7.05 8.25
CA LEU A 102 12.17 -6.36 7.56
C LEU A 102 13.39 -6.20 8.45
N SER A 103 13.19 -5.78 9.70
CA SER A 103 14.29 -5.64 10.68
C SER A 103 14.94 -6.99 11.00
N GLY A 104 14.17 -8.04 11.18
CA GLY A 104 14.68 -9.40 11.42
C GLY A 104 15.41 -9.96 10.19
N TRP A 105 14.92 -9.67 8.99
CA TRP A 105 15.53 -10.11 7.72
C TRP A 105 16.89 -9.44 7.48
N THR A 106 17.05 -8.20 7.89
CA THR A 106 18.36 -7.53 7.90
C THR A 106 19.34 -8.21 8.86
N VAL A 107 18.86 -8.58 10.05
CA VAL A 107 19.70 -9.26 11.05
C VAL A 107 20.09 -10.68 10.62
N SER A 108 19.25 -11.41 9.88
CA SER A 108 19.62 -12.71 9.29
C SER A 108 20.72 -12.60 8.23
N GLY A 109 20.87 -11.42 7.62
CA GLY A 109 21.95 -11.11 6.68
C GLY A 109 21.67 -11.52 5.23
N ASP A 110 20.49 -12.04 4.93
CA ASP A 110 20.08 -12.51 3.61
C ASP A 110 18.99 -11.66 2.94
N ARG A 111 18.66 -10.49 3.54
CA ARG A 111 17.74 -9.52 2.93
C ARG A 111 18.33 -8.96 1.65
N PRO A 112 17.69 -9.18 0.49
CA PRO A 112 18.19 -8.65 -0.77
C PRO A 112 17.98 -7.14 -0.89
N GLN A 113 18.76 -6.51 -1.77
CA GLN A 113 18.39 -5.20 -2.28
C GLN A 113 17.28 -5.36 -3.31
N PHE A 114 16.22 -4.55 -3.18
CA PHE A 114 15.08 -4.58 -4.10
C PHE A 114 15.25 -3.57 -5.21
N ASP A 115 14.89 -3.95 -6.43
CA ASP A 115 14.88 -3.08 -7.59
C ASP A 115 13.64 -2.20 -7.62
N VAL A 116 12.53 -2.78 -7.19
CA VAL A 116 11.26 -2.07 -7.03
C VAL A 116 10.73 -2.30 -5.62
N VAL A 117 10.32 -1.21 -4.97
CA VAL A 117 9.55 -1.24 -3.72
C VAL A 117 8.24 -0.53 -3.96
N THR A 118 7.13 -1.16 -3.62
CA THR A 118 5.81 -0.55 -3.64
C THR A 118 5.16 -0.57 -2.26
N GLY A 119 4.40 0.46 -1.93
CA GLY A 119 3.73 0.56 -0.64
C GLY A 119 2.32 1.13 -0.71
N ILE A 120 1.44 0.61 0.14
CA ILE A 120 0.09 1.12 0.35
C ILE A 120 -0.13 1.39 1.83
N SER A 121 -0.74 2.55 2.17
CA SER A 121 -1.10 2.89 3.56
C SER A 121 0.09 2.74 4.50
N THR A 122 0.02 1.91 5.54
CA THR A 122 1.18 1.65 6.42
C THR A 122 2.41 1.13 5.66
N GLY A 123 2.21 0.40 4.55
CA GLY A 123 3.30 0.00 3.65
C GLY A 123 3.95 1.19 2.96
N ALA A 124 3.19 2.23 2.62
CA ALA A 124 3.73 3.47 2.04
C ALA A 124 4.54 4.27 3.06
N LEU A 125 4.12 4.26 4.34
CA LEU A 125 4.82 4.94 5.42
C LEU A 125 6.23 4.37 5.66
N MET A 126 6.44 3.06 5.47
CA MET A 126 7.74 2.42 5.65
C MET A 126 8.55 2.29 4.36
N ALA A 127 7.93 2.45 3.18
CA ALA A 127 8.51 2.12 1.89
C ALA A 127 9.82 2.87 1.59
N THR A 128 9.96 4.14 2.02
CA THR A 128 11.16 4.96 1.80
C THR A 128 12.40 4.34 2.46
N HIS A 129 12.32 4.01 3.74
CA HIS A 129 13.43 3.43 4.50
C HIS A 129 13.76 2.02 4.02
N VAL A 130 12.72 1.25 3.71
CA VAL A 130 12.86 -0.10 3.12
C VAL A 130 13.57 -0.06 1.77
N PHE A 131 13.25 0.92 0.94
CA PHE A 131 13.89 1.14 -0.36
C PHE A 131 15.36 1.54 -0.24
N LEU A 132 15.68 2.42 0.70
CA LEU A 132 17.06 2.84 0.96
C LEU A 132 17.91 1.69 1.52
N GLY A 133 17.31 0.76 2.25
CA GLY A 133 17.98 -0.48 2.66
C GLY A 133 18.27 -0.59 4.15
N PRO A 134 19.09 -1.59 4.54
CA PRO A 134 19.31 -1.99 5.94
C PRO A 134 19.79 -0.90 6.89
N ASP A 135 20.56 0.07 6.41
CA ASP A 135 21.11 1.16 7.21
C ASP A 135 20.01 2.09 7.77
N PHE A 136 18.80 2.00 7.22
CA PHE A 136 17.63 2.81 7.61
C PHE A 136 16.60 2.03 8.43
N ASP A 137 16.87 0.78 8.81
CA ASP A 137 15.93 -0.06 9.56
C ASP A 137 15.73 0.39 11.00
N GLU A 138 16.61 1.26 11.54
CA GLU A 138 16.41 1.84 12.88
C GLU A 138 15.10 2.61 12.95
N ASP A 139 14.72 3.30 11.86
CA ASP A 139 13.46 4.05 11.78
C ASP A 139 12.23 3.13 11.75
N LEU A 140 12.37 1.87 11.32
CA LEU A 140 11.30 0.89 11.36
C LEU A 140 10.96 0.45 12.79
N LYS A 141 11.87 0.61 13.76
CA LYS A 141 11.63 0.22 15.15
C LYS A 141 10.57 1.07 15.86
N ILE A 142 10.25 2.26 15.32
CA ILE A 142 9.15 3.09 15.81
C ILE A 142 7.83 2.31 15.82
N TYR A 143 7.62 1.42 14.84
CA TYR A 143 6.41 0.59 14.72
C TYR A 143 6.18 -0.32 15.92
N ARG A 144 7.22 -0.65 16.68
CA ARG A 144 7.13 -1.48 17.88
C ARG A 144 6.44 -0.79 19.06
N HIS A 145 6.34 0.55 19.02
CA HIS A 145 5.90 1.36 20.16
C HIS A 145 4.85 2.40 19.81
N LEU A 146 4.31 2.38 18.56
CA LEU A 146 3.33 3.35 18.11
C LEU A 146 2.10 3.35 19.02
N THR A 147 1.63 4.56 19.30
CA THR A 147 0.36 4.84 19.98
C THR A 147 -0.58 5.59 19.07
N ASN A 148 -1.85 5.69 19.45
CA ASN A 148 -2.80 6.50 18.73
C ASN A 148 -2.35 7.96 18.61
N ASP A 149 -1.72 8.51 19.63
CA ASP A 149 -1.32 9.91 19.70
C ASP A 149 -0.14 10.23 18.76
N ASP A 150 0.63 9.23 18.35
CA ASP A 150 1.70 9.35 17.35
C ASP A 150 1.13 9.42 15.91
N VAL A 151 -0.09 8.93 15.71
CA VAL A 151 -0.71 8.81 14.39
C VAL A 151 -1.80 9.84 14.17
N TYR A 152 -2.67 10.06 15.19
CA TYR A 152 -3.80 10.96 15.03
C TYR A 152 -4.29 11.60 16.33
N GLU A 153 -4.93 12.75 16.17
CA GLU A 153 -5.68 13.42 17.23
C GLU A 153 -7.19 13.29 17.01
N LYS A 154 -7.95 13.06 18.10
CA LYS A 154 -9.41 12.99 18.03
C LYS A 154 -10.01 14.37 17.82
N ARG A 155 -10.87 14.51 16.82
CA ARG A 155 -11.60 15.75 16.58
C ARG A 155 -12.82 15.88 17.50
N GLY A 156 -13.14 17.11 17.91
CA GLY A 156 -14.39 17.40 18.61
C GLY A 156 -15.61 17.18 17.70
N LEU A 157 -16.79 16.91 18.29
CA LEU A 157 -18.02 16.58 17.56
C LEU A 157 -18.38 17.55 16.44
N PHE A 158 -18.19 18.86 16.63
CA PHE A 158 -18.46 19.86 15.59
C PHE A 158 -17.44 19.80 14.44
N ALA A 159 -16.18 19.49 14.75
CA ALA A 159 -15.11 19.39 13.76
C ALA A 159 -15.27 18.16 12.87
N ILE A 160 -15.83 17.06 13.38
CA ILE A 160 -16.12 15.85 12.58
C ILE A 160 -17.08 16.18 11.42
N PHE A 161 -18.12 16.96 11.70
CA PHE A 161 -19.09 17.33 10.66
C PHE A 161 -18.53 18.32 9.63
N SER A 162 -17.61 19.20 10.02
CA SER A 162 -17.02 20.17 9.10
C SER A 162 -15.83 19.64 8.33
N ALA A 163 -15.01 18.78 8.95
CA ALA A 163 -13.78 18.25 8.36
C ALA A 163 -13.97 16.98 7.53
N GLY A 164 -15.13 16.32 7.63
CA GLY A 164 -15.41 15.06 6.90
C GLY A 164 -14.59 13.87 7.39
N SER A 165 -13.94 13.96 8.57
CA SER A 165 -13.12 12.89 9.16
C SER A 165 -13.19 12.90 10.67
N ALA A 166 -13.01 11.71 11.28
CA ALA A 166 -13.06 11.54 12.73
C ALA A 166 -11.79 12.01 13.44
N PHE A 167 -10.65 11.96 12.75
CA PHE A 167 -9.33 12.22 13.31
C PHE A 167 -8.54 13.20 12.45
N ASP A 168 -7.58 13.87 13.09
CA ASP A 168 -6.55 14.70 12.46
C ASP A 168 -5.25 13.92 12.39
N THR A 169 -4.65 13.81 11.21
CA THR A 169 -3.40 13.09 10.98
C THR A 169 -2.17 14.00 10.99
N LYS A 170 -2.29 15.17 11.60
CA LYS A 170 -1.13 16.05 11.79
C LYS A 170 0.02 15.37 12.53
N PRO A 171 -0.21 14.59 13.62
CA PRO A 171 0.88 13.89 14.30
C PRO A 171 1.63 12.93 13.36
N LEU A 172 0.94 12.16 12.52
CA LEU A 172 1.57 11.29 11.53
C LEU A 172 2.44 12.07 10.53
N ARG A 173 1.92 13.20 10.03
CA ARG A 173 2.70 14.07 9.13
C ARG A 173 3.95 14.62 9.81
N ASP A 174 3.81 15.09 11.05
CA ASP A 174 4.92 15.62 11.82
C ASP A 174 5.97 14.52 12.07
N THR A 175 5.56 13.30 12.39
CA THR A 175 6.45 12.14 12.54
C THR A 175 7.19 11.83 11.24
N LEU A 176 6.50 11.79 10.09
CA LEU A 176 7.14 11.58 8.79
C LEU A 176 8.23 12.61 8.50
N LEU A 177 7.98 13.88 8.82
CA LEU A 177 8.95 14.97 8.63
C LEU A 177 10.15 14.91 9.58
N THR A 178 10.14 14.06 10.61
CA THR A 178 11.32 13.81 11.47
C THR A 178 12.26 12.77 10.89
N VAL A 179 11.76 11.89 10.01
CA VAL A 179 12.51 10.76 9.44
C VAL A 179 12.69 10.85 7.92
N ILE A 180 11.98 11.76 7.26
CA ILE A 180 12.10 12.05 5.82
C ILE A 180 12.36 13.53 5.65
N ASP A 181 13.57 13.87 5.28
CA ASP A 181 14.04 15.23 5.00
C ASP A 181 14.64 15.33 3.59
N GLU A 182 15.24 16.48 3.27
CA GLU A 182 15.85 16.71 1.96
C GLU A 182 17.04 15.78 1.70
N ASP A 183 17.82 15.38 2.73
CA ASP A 183 18.95 14.47 2.59
C ASP A 183 18.46 13.05 2.24
N ILE A 184 17.37 12.58 2.85
CA ILE A 184 16.69 11.33 2.49
C ILE A 184 16.18 11.38 1.05
N LEU A 185 15.59 12.48 0.62
CA LEU A 185 15.15 12.65 -0.75
C LEU A 185 16.32 12.57 -1.75
N ASP A 186 17.47 13.14 -1.42
CA ASP A 186 18.67 13.08 -2.27
C ASP A 186 19.18 11.63 -2.42
N LEU A 187 19.11 10.82 -1.35
CA LEU A 187 19.42 9.39 -1.41
C LEU A 187 18.40 8.62 -2.29
N VAL A 188 17.11 8.87 -2.11
CA VAL A 188 16.06 8.27 -2.95
C VAL A 188 16.25 8.63 -4.42
N ALA A 189 16.57 9.91 -4.70
CA ALA A 189 16.85 10.38 -6.06
C ALA A 189 18.11 9.73 -6.66
N ALA A 190 19.13 9.45 -5.85
CA ALA A 190 20.33 8.75 -6.29
C ALA A 190 20.03 7.31 -6.70
N GLU A 191 19.27 6.58 -5.88
CA GLU A 191 18.83 5.21 -6.17
C GLU A 191 17.89 5.16 -7.41
N HIS A 192 17.03 6.16 -7.56
CA HIS A 192 16.19 6.30 -8.75
C HIS A 192 17.04 6.47 -10.02
N ARG A 193 18.07 7.30 -9.99
CA ARG A 193 19.03 7.45 -11.13
C ARG A 193 19.83 6.18 -11.40
N ALA A 194 20.06 5.35 -10.36
CA ALA A 194 20.70 4.05 -10.50
C ALA A 194 19.79 2.95 -11.08
N GLY A 195 18.52 3.28 -11.41
CA GLY A 195 17.59 2.37 -12.03
C GLY A 195 16.62 1.67 -11.06
N ARG A 196 16.66 1.98 -9.76
CA ARG A 196 15.70 1.44 -8.80
C ARG A 196 14.44 2.30 -8.75
N ARG A 197 13.33 1.72 -8.33
CA ARG A 197 12.02 2.41 -8.29
C ARG A 197 11.33 2.28 -6.94
N LEU A 198 10.75 3.39 -6.50
CA LEU A 198 9.94 3.47 -5.29
C LEU A 198 8.57 4.07 -5.62
N PHE A 199 7.52 3.27 -5.41
CA PHE A 199 6.16 3.68 -5.71
C PHE A 199 5.26 3.58 -4.49
N VAL A 200 4.30 4.50 -4.38
CA VAL A 200 3.18 4.38 -3.45
C VAL A 200 1.87 4.59 -4.18
N GLY A 201 0.80 3.96 -3.69
CA GLY A 201 -0.49 4.00 -4.35
C GLY A 201 -1.56 4.68 -3.50
N SER A 202 -2.40 5.50 -4.13
CA SER A 202 -3.59 6.11 -3.53
C SER A 202 -4.83 5.93 -4.39
N THR A 203 -6.00 6.23 -3.85
CA THR A 203 -7.26 6.25 -4.59
C THR A 203 -7.69 7.67 -4.87
N ASN A 204 -7.75 8.06 -6.14
CA ASN A 204 -8.38 9.31 -6.56
C ASN A 204 -9.91 9.12 -6.48
N LEU A 205 -10.55 9.75 -5.50
CA LEU A 205 -11.99 9.62 -5.25
C LEU A 205 -12.82 10.33 -6.32
N ASP A 206 -12.31 11.38 -6.95
CA ASP A 206 -13.02 12.14 -7.98
C ASP A 206 -13.14 11.37 -9.28
N ALA A 207 -12.06 10.72 -9.66
CA ALA A 207 -11.99 9.92 -10.88
C ALA A 207 -12.35 8.44 -10.64
N ASN A 208 -12.44 8.01 -9.37
CA ASN A 208 -12.60 6.60 -9.00
C ASN A 208 -11.49 5.72 -9.60
N LEU A 209 -10.25 6.19 -9.54
CA LEU A 209 -9.08 5.52 -10.11
C LEU A 209 -8.04 5.22 -9.04
N PHE A 210 -7.27 4.15 -9.24
CA PHE A 210 -6.03 3.94 -8.51
C PHE A 210 -4.93 4.81 -9.13
N THR A 211 -4.16 5.50 -8.30
CA THR A 211 -3.08 6.40 -8.73
C THR A 211 -1.78 5.94 -8.12
N ILE A 212 -0.76 5.71 -8.95
CA ILE A 212 0.61 5.40 -8.52
C ILE A 212 1.42 6.70 -8.53
N TRP A 213 2.22 6.90 -7.48
CA TRP A 213 3.15 8.00 -7.30
C TRP A 213 4.57 7.47 -7.39
N ASP A 214 5.35 7.97 -8.35
CA ASP A 214 6.79 7.71 -8.43
C ASP A 214 7.54 8.63 -7.45
N LEU A 215 7.82 8.11 -6.26
CA LEU A 215 8.51 8.86 -5.22
C LEU A 215 9.95 9.19 -5.61
N GLY A 216 10.60 8.35 -6.42
CA GLY A 216 11.92 8.62 -6.94
C GLY A 216 11.95 9.82 -7.90
N SER A 217 10.97 9.91 -8.79
CA SER A 217 10.79 11.06 -9.68
C SER A 217 10.49 12.34 -8.90
N ILE A 218 9.63 12.26 -7.87
CA ILE A 218 9.34 13.41 -6.99
C ILE A 218 10.61 13.87 -6.29
N ALA A 219 11.36 12.96 -5.68
CA ALA A 219 12.61 13.26 -4.97
C ALA A 219 13.66 13.88 -5.91
N GLY A 220 13.78 13.39 -7.14
CA GLY A 220 14.72 13.87 -8.15
C GLY A 220 14.27 15.09 -8.95
N SER A 221 13.08 15.64 -8.70
CA SER A 221 12.47 16.68 -9.54
C SER A 221 13.19 18.04 -9.51
N GLY A 222 14.09 18.28 -8.54
CA GLY A 222 14.75 19.57 -8.34
C GLY A 222 13.82 20.72 -7.92
N ARG A 223 12.56 20.45 -7.59
CA ARG A 223 11.59 21.44 -7.17
C ARG A 223 11.79 21.85 -5.72
N ALA A 224 11.53 23.11 -5.42
CA ALA A 224 11.62 23.63 -4.04
C ALA A 224 10.56 23.02 -3.10
N ASP A 225 9.46 22.48 -3.64
CA ASP A 225 8.33 21.90 -2.90
C ASP A 225 8.36 20.35 -2.93
N ARG A 226 9.48 19.71 -3.37
CA ARG A 226 9.58 18.26 -3.54
C ARG A 226 9.32 17.48 -2.25
N LEU A 227 9.83 17.96 -1.09
CA LEU A 227 9.60 17.31 0.19
C LEU A 227 8.11 17.32 0.57
N GLN A 228 7.44 18.47 0.42
CA GLN A 228 6.01 18.59 0.70
C GLN A 228 5.21 17.61 -0.18
N ARG A 229 5.52 17.54 -1.48
CA ARG A 229 4.85 16.66 -2.44
C ARG A 229 5.10 15.19 -2.16
N TYR A 230 6.31 14.85 -1.77
CA TYR A 230 6.69 13.49 -1.36
C TYR A 230 5.87 13.01 -0.16
N ILE A 231 5.80 13.86 0.87
CA ILE A 231 4.99 13.60 2.07
C ILE A 231 3.50 13.55 1.72
N ASP A 232 3.00 14.44 0.86
CA ASP A 232 1.59 14.44 0.44
C ASP A 232 1.21 13.15 -0.30
N ALA A 233 2.09 12.60 -1.14
CA ALA A 233 1.85 11.33 -1.81
C ALA A 233 1.76 10.16 -0.81
N ILE A 234 2.66 10.10 0.19
CA ILE A 234 2.62 9.10 1.26
C ILE A 234 1.34 9.27 2.11
N MET A 235 1.03 10.50 2.52
CA MET A 235 -0.17 10.80 3.30
C MET A 235 -1.46 10.48 2.53
N ALA A 236 -1.50 10.70 1.21
CA ALA A 236 -2.61 10.33 0.35
C ALA A 236 -2.83 8.81 0.34
N SER A 237 -1.72 8.05 0.28
CA SER A 237 -1.75 6.58 0.38
C SER A 237 -2.25 6.08 1.73
N ALA A 238 -2.06 6.84 2.81
CA ALA A 238 -2.45 6.47 4.17
C ALA A 238 -3.74 7.17 4.66
N ALA A 239 -4.44 7.93 3.82
CA ALA A 239 -5.65 8.66 4.18
C ALA A 239 -6.87 7.74 4.23
N PHE A 240 -6.98 6.91 5.29
CA PHE A 240 -8.06 5.93 5.44
C PHE A 240 -9.44 6.62 5.54
N PRO A 241 -10.40 6.26 4.68
CA PRO A 241 -11.68 6.96 4.57
C PRO A 241 -12.46 7.00 5.88
N ILE A 242 -13.21 8.09 6.10
CA ILE A 242 -14.04 8.34 7.29
C ILE A 242 -13.20 8.60 8.54
N ALA A 243 -12.11 7.83 8.76
CA ALA A 243 -11.22 8.05 9.88
C ALA A 243 -10.33 9.28 9.67
N PHE A 244 -9.63 9.33 8.54
CA PHE A 244 -8.66 10.36 8.22
C PHE A 244 -9.16 11.30 7.12
N GLN A 245 -8.62 12.53 7.11
CA GLN A 245 -8.93 13.49 6.05
C GLN A 245 -8.34 13.02 4.73
N PRO A 246 -9.10 13.15 3.62
CA PRO A 246 -8.52 12.98 2.30
C PRO A 246 -7.44 14.05 2.05
N ILE A 247 -6.45 13.70 1.26
CA ILE A 247 -5.41 14.64 0.83
C ILE A 247 -5.83 15.27 -0.49
N TYR A 248 -5.75 16.62 -0.52
CA TYR A 248 -6.06 17.38 -1.71
C TYR A 248 -4.78 17.70 -2.47
N ILE A 249 -4.72 17.26 -3.73
CA ILE A 249 -3.54 17.42 -4.59
C ILE A 249 -3.88 18.34 -5.76
N GLU A 250 -3.11 19.42 -5.89
CA GLU A 250 -3.26 20.37 -6.97
C GLU A 250 -2.81 19.78 -8.30
N VAL A 251 -3.61 20.00 -9.34
CA VAL A 251 -3.36 19.58 -10.72
C VAL A 251 -3.62 20.72 -11.68
N GLU A 252 -2.82 20.82 -12.72
CA GLU A 252 -3.02 21.81 -13.76
C GLU A 252 -3.98 21.28 -14.83
N GLY A 253 -4.84 22.13 -15.32
CA GLY A 253 -5.74 21.83 -16.43
C GLY A 253 -5.85 23.02 -17.38
N GLU A 254 -6.52 22.87 -18.51
CA GLU A 254 -6.60 23.88 -19.58
C GLU A 254 -7.05 25.28 -19.11
N ASN A 255 -7.89 25.33 -18.06
CA ASN A 255 -8.50 26.58 -17.60
C ASN A 255 -8.04 27.01 -16.20
N GLY A 256 -6.96 26.44 -15.68
CA GLY A 256 -6.36 26.78 -14.38
C GLY A 256 -6.09 25.59 -13.50
N THR A 257 -5.73 25.89 -12.25
CA THR A 257 -5.40 24.91 -11.21
C THR A 257 -6.68 24.34 -10.59
N TYR A 258 -6.72 23.02 -10.47
CA TYR A 258 -7.78 22.24 -9.85
C TYR A 258 -7.24 21.40 -8.70
N THR A 259 -8.12 20.73 -7.99
CA THR A 259 -7.70 19.90 -6.86
C THR A 259 -8.37 18.54 -6.93
N GLN A 260 -7.56 17.48 -6.94
CA GLN A 260 -8.03 16.11 -6.83
C GLN A 260 -8.08 15.66 -5.38
N MET A 261 -9.10 14.86 -5.03
CA MET A 261 -9.28 14.31 -3.70
C MET A 261 -8.75 12.87 -3.67
N HIS A 262 -7.71 12.65 -2.87
CA HIS A 262 -7.09 11.33 -2.71
C HIS A 262 -7.34 10.75 -1.32
N ALA A 263 -7.55 9.43 -1.28
CA ALA A 263 -7.70 8.64 -0.08
C ALA A 263 -6.82 7.37 -0.17
N ASP A 264 -6.81 6.59 0.90
CA ASP A 264 -6.00 5.37 1.04
C ASP A 264 -6.11 4.45 -0.19
N GLY A 265 -4.96 3.99 -0.66
CA GLY A 265 -4.87 3.09 -1.80
C GLY A 265 -5.57 1.77 -1.58
N GLY A 266 -5.63 1.32 -0.32
CA GLY A 266 -6.27 0.08 0.10
C GLY A 266 -7.76 -0.01 -0.21
N ILE A 267 -8.44 1.09 -0.55
CA ILE A 267 -9.82 1.06 -1.05
C ILE A 267 -9.91 0.24 -2.34
N ARG A 268 -8.90 0.29 -3.18
CA ARG A 268 -8.87 -0.36 -4.50
C ARG A 268 -7.87 -1.51 -4.55
N GLU A 269 -6.67 -1.29 -4.03
CA GLU A 269 -5.56 -2.24 -4.02
C GLU A 269 -4.85 -2.17 -2.67
N THR A 270 -4.70 -3.28 -1.98
CA THR A 270 -3.92 -3.30 -0.72
C THR A 270 -2.44 -3.58 -0.94
N ALA A 271 -2.08 -4.10 -2.10
CA ALA A 271 -0.72 -4.28 -2.60
C ALA A 271 -0.74 -4.31 -4.12
N PHE A 272 0.29 -3.79 -4.77
CA PHE A 272 0.38 -3.72 -6.23
C PHE A 272 1.83 -3.94 -6.70
N TYR A 273 1.99 -4.49 -7.90
CA TYR A 273 3.29 -4.67 -8.56
C TYR A 273 3.17 -4.88 -10.08
N PHE A 274 1.98 -5.26 -10.58
CA PHE A 274 1.79 -5.85 -11.93
C PHE A 274 1.94 -4.96 -13.12
N ASP A 275 1.76 -3.68 -12.90
CA ASP A 275 1.62 -2.74 -13.99
C ASP A 275 2.95 -2.50 -14.73
N PHE A 276 4.00 -3.27 -14.36
CA PHE A 276 5.37 -3.06 -14.84
C PHE A 276 5.99 -4.27 -15.55
N MET A 277 5.26 -5.36 -15.71
CA MET A 277 5.84 -6.60 -16.25
C MET A 277 6.07 -6.52 -17.76
N GLU A 278 5.18 -5.85 -18.50
CA GLU A 278 5.37 -5.65 -19.93
C GLU A 278 6.59 -4.76 -20.19
N GLU A 279 6.77 -3.72 -19.37
CA GLU A 279 7.91 -2.81 -19.42
C GLU A 279 9.20 -3.52 -19.03
N LEU A 280 9.17 -4.40 -18.02
CA LEU A 280 10.31 -5.20 -17.63
C LEU A 280 10.79 -6.09 -18.77
N ASN A 281 9.88 -6.82 -19.40
CA ASN A 281 10.19 -7.68 -20.53
C ASN A 281 10.69 -6.87 -21.74
N ALA A 282 10.05 -5.74 -22.05
CA ALA A 282 10.50 -4.86 -23.12
C ALA A 282 11.90 -4.29 -22.86
N ALA A 283 12.22 -3.93 -21.62
CA ALA A 283 13.54 -3.43 -21.24
C ALA A 283 14.61 -4.53 -21.28
N ALA A 284 14.28 -5.74 -20.87
CA ALA A 284 15.16 -6.91 -20.95
C ALA A 284 15.50 -7.23 -22.41
N ASP A 285 14.49 -7.29 -23.28
CA ASP A 285 14.65 -7.50 -24.72
C ASP A 285 15.53 -6.42 -25.35
N ALA A 286 15.29 -5.15 -25.03
CA ALA A 286 16.07 -4.02 -25.53
C ALA A 286 17.54 -4.08 -25.07
N ALA A 287 17.81 -4.60 -23.87
CA ALA A 287 19.16 -4.84 -23.36
C ALA A 287 19.77 -6.14 -23.88
N GLY A 288 19.04 -6.94 -24.67
CA GLY A 288 19.48 -8.22 -25.19
C GLY A 288 19.61 -9.31 -24.11
N ILE A 289 18.78 -9.21 -23.06
CA ILE A 289 18.68 -10.19 -21.97
C ILE A 289 17.54 -11.14 -22.32
N SER A 290 17.84 -12.44 -22.37
CA SER A 290 16.81 -13.43 -22.64
C SER A 290 15.99 -13.74 -21.36
N GLU A 291 14.76 -14.24 -21.54
CA GLU A 291 13.92 -14.67 -20.42
C GLU A 291 14.61 -15.67 -19.49
N ASN A 292 15.51 -16.50 -20.01
CA ASN A 292 16.25 -17.49 -19.23
C ASN A 292 17.39 -16.87 -18.39
N GLU A 293 17.83 -15.65 -18.72
CA GLU A 293 18.85 -14.92 -17.97
C GLU A 293 18.24 -14.04 -16.88
N LEU A 294 16.94 -13.68 -17.02
CA LEU A 294 16.24 -12.83 -16.06
C LEU A 294 15.58 -13.69 -14.98
N LYS A 295 16.09 -13.60 -13.75
CA LYS A 295 15.48 -14.26 -12.59
C LYS A 295 14.65 -13.25 -11.79
N GLN A 296 13.34 -13.38 -11.90
CA GLN A 296 12.41 -12.49 -11.22
C GLN A 296 11.97 -13.09 -9.88
N GLU A 297 12.10 -12.31 -8.81
CA GLU A 297 11.67 -12.68 -7.46
C GLU A 297 10.71 -11.61 -6.93
N ILE A 298 9.49 -12.00 -6.60
CA ILE A 298 8.45 -11.12 -6.07
C ILE A 298 8.21 -11.44 -4.61
N TYR A 299 8.44 -10.47 -3.75
CA TYR A 299 8.18 -10.56 -2.32
C TYR A 299 6.92 -9.74 -1.99
N LEU A 300 5.92 -10.40 -1.40
CA LEU A 300 4.71 -9.74 -0.93
C LEU A 300 4.63 -9.78 0.59
N LEU A 301 4.76 -8.62 1.22
CA LEU A 301 4.63 -8.45 2.66
C LEU A 301 3.21 -7.97 3.00
N VAL A 302 2.42 -8.86 3.60
CA VAL A 302 1.03 -8.57 3.96
C VAL A 302 0.92 -8.24 5.44
N ASN A 303 0.64 -6.97 5.76
CA ASN A 303 0.35 -6.50 7.11
C ASN A 303 -1.07 -6.91 7.54
N GLY A 304 -1.34 -8.21 7.52
CA GLY A 304 -2.65 -8.77 7.81
C GLY A 304 -2.69 -10.28 7.68
N LYS A 305 -3.87 -10.84 7.93
CA LYS A 305 -4.14 -12.27 7.75
C LYS A 305 -4.71 -12.51 6.35
N VAL A 306 -4.16 -13.45 5.62
CA VAL A 306 -4.60 -13.80 4.26
C VAL A 306 -5.55 -15.00 4.26
N ALA A 307 -5.25 -16.01 5.05
CA ALA A 307 -6.01 -17.25 5.09
C ALA A 307 -7.38 -17.09 5.79
N HIS A 308 -8.35 -17.90 5.37
CA HIS A 308 -9.54 -18.15 6.16
C HIS A 308 -9.24 -19.19 7.24
N SER A 309 -9.77 -18.98 8.44
CA SER A 309 -9.89 -20.08 9.39
C SER A 309 -10.81 -21.14 8.79
N SER A 310 -10.43 -22.42 8.87
CA SER A 310 -11.33 -23.54 8.54
C SER A 310 -12.55 -23.58 9.46
N THR A 311 -12.47 -22.87 10.59
CA THR A 311 -13.56 -22.72 11.55
C THR A 311 -14.12 -21.31 11.45
N VAL A 312 -15.44 -21.19 11.23
CA VAL A 312 -16.12 -19.89 11.27
C VAL A 312 -16.16 -19.40 12.71
N VAL A 313 -15.43 -18.33 12.99
CA VAL A 313 -15.52 -17.64 14.28
C VAL A 313 -16.51 -16.48 14.12
N TYR A 314 -17.55 -16.49 14.92
CA TYR A 314 -18.55 -15.41 14.96
C TYR A 314 -18.06 -14.34 15.95
N ASP A 315 -17.79 -13.13 15.42
CA ASP A 315 -17.58 -11.92 16.22
C ASP A 315 -18.82 -11.02 16.06
N PRO A 316 -19.69 -10.94 17.06
CA PRO A 316 -20.95 -10.21 16.95
C PRO A 316 -20.72 -8.71 16.81
N VAL A 317 -21.18 -8.13 15.71
CA VAL A 317 -21.10 -6.68 15.45
C VAL A 317 -22.16 -5.94 16.24
N GLY A 318 -21.79 -4.85 16.90
CA GLY A 318 -22.73 -3.98 17.60
C GLY A 318 -23.72 -3.28 16.65
N ASN A 319 -24.89 -2.91 17.17
CA ASN A 319 -25.97 -2.29 16.38
C ASN A 319 -25.81 -0.77 16.17
N LYS A 320 -24.75 -0.15 16.66
CA LYS A 320 -24.52 1.28 16.44
C LYS A 320 -23.99 1.54 15.04
N LEU A 321 -24.35 2.67 14.46
CA LEU A 321 -23.93 3.05 13.10
C LEU A 321 -22.41 2.95 12.91
N LYS A 322 -21.63 3.37 13.91
CA LYS A 322 -20.16 3.25 13.88
C LYS A 322 -19.68 1.80 13.79
N ASP A 323 -20.34 0.88 14.51
CA ASP A 323 -19.94 -0.53 14.57
C ASP A 323 -20.24 -1.20 13.22
N LEU A 324 -21.42 -0.91 12.65
CA LEU A 324 -21.80 -1.37 11.31
C LEU A 324 -20.90 -0.82 10.22
N ALA A 325 -20.57 0.48 10.26
CA ALA A 325 -19.68 1.11 9.30
C ALA A 325 -18.27 0.50 9.37
N SER A 326 -17.71 0.34 10.57
CA SER A 326 -16.39 -0.28 10.78
C SER A 326 -16.35 -1.71 10.27
N ALA A 327 -17.34 -2.54 10.63
CA ALA A 327 -17.44 -3.92 10.18
C ALA A 327 -17.56 -4.02 8.65
N THR A 328 -18.35 -3.12 8.03
CA THR A 328 -18.49 -3.07 6.57
C THR A 328 -17.17 -2.75 5.89
N VAL A 329 -16.49 -1.69 6.34
CA VAL A 329 -15.19 -1.29 5.78
C VAL A 329 -14.15 -2.41 5.95
N ASN A 330 -14.04 -3.00 7.15
CA ASN A 330 -13.14 -4.12 7.41
C ASN A 330 -13.42 -5.33 6.50
N SER A 331 -14.70 -5.64 6.26
CA SER A 331 -15.09 -6.72 5.34
C SER A 331 -14.67 -6.44 3.90
N LEU A 332 -14.88 -5.20 3.42
CA LEU A 332 -14.46 -4.77 2.09
C LEU A 332 -12.92 -4.81 1.95
N MET A 333 -12.19 -4.26 2.92
CA MET A 333 -10.73 -4.27 2.93
C MET A 333 -10.15 -5.68 2.93
N THR A 334 -10.73 -6.58 3.73
CA THR A 334 -10.34 -8.00 3.73
C THR A 334 -10.52 -8.63 2.34
N ARG A 335 -11.62 -8.31 1.66
CA ARG A 335 -11.88 -8.80 0.31
C ARG A 335 -10.88 -8.25 -0.71
N VAL A 336 -10.57 -6.95 -0.62
CA VAL A 336 -9.57 -6.31 -1.49
C VAL A 336 -8.20 -6.94 -1.26
N THR A 337 -7.77 -7.11 -0.01
CA THR A 337 -6.48 -7.74 0.33
C THR A 337 -6.34 -9.13 -0.30
N ARG A 338 -7.34 -9.99 -0.14
CA ARG A 338 -7.32 -11.32 -0.75
C ARG A 338 -7.30 -11.27 -2.27
N GLY A 339 -8.03 -10.33 -2.84
CA GLY A 339 -8.02 -10.09 -4.29
C GLY A 339 -6.65 -9.66 -4.79
N SER A 340 -5.98 -8.73 -4.08
CA SER A 340 -4.64 -8.28 -4.44
C SER A 340 -3.62 -9.42 -4.35
N VAL A 341 -3.59 -10.16 -3.22
CA VAL A 341 -2.69 -11.31 -3.04
C VAL A 341 -2.90 -12.37 -4.14
N PHE A 342 -4.16 -12.70 -4.43
CA PHE A 342 -4.48 -13.68 -5.46
C PHE A 342 -4.03 -13.23 -6.85
N ARG A 343 -4.30 -11.96 -7.23
CA ARG A 343 -3.86 -11.43 -8.54
C ARG A 343 -2.34 -11.45 -8.65
N LEU A 344 -1.62 -11.06 -7.58
CA LEU A 344 -0.15 -11.08 -7.52
C LEU A 344 0.38 -12.49 -7.75
N TRP A 345 -0.16 -13.45 -7.10
CA TRP A 345 0.25 -14.84 -7.27
C TRP A 345 -0.07 -15.38 -8.67
N VAL A 346 -1.30 -15.17 -9.18
CA VAL A 346 -1.66 -15.62 -10.54
C VAL A 346 -0.75 -14.97 -11.59
N ARG A 347 -0.44 -13.68 -11.42
CA ARG A 347 0.44 -12.99 -12.36
C ARG A 347 1.86 -13.58 -12.32
N SER A 348 2.42 -13.79 -11.13
CA SER A 348 3.76 -14.40 -11.00
C SER A 348 3.85 -15.77 -11.69
N MET A 349 2.76 -16.56 -11.67
CA MET A 349 2.68 -17.83 -12.39
C MET A 349 2.73 -17.62 -13.92
N ILE A 350 2.05 -16.59 -14.42
CA ILE A 350 2.03 -16.27 -15.86
C ILE A 350 3.42 -15.83 -16.32
N ASP A 351 4.09 -15.04 -15.52
CA ASP A 351 5.40 -14.44 -15.84
C ASP A 351 6.58 -15.34 -15.47
N GLY A 352 6.32 -16.49 -14.82
CA GLY A 352 7.38 -17.42 -14.39
C GLY A 352 8.24 -16.89 -13.24
N SER A 353 7.74 -15.93 -12.48
CA SER A 353 8.46 -15.33 -11.35
C SER A 353 8.35 -16.18 -10.09
N ASP A 354 9.42 -16.23 -9.28
CA ASP A 354 9.37 -16.79 -7.93
C ASP A 354 8.54 -15.87 -7.01
N PHE A 355 7.50 -16.42 -6.38
CA PHE A 355 6.59 -15.66 -5.53
C PHE A 355 6.73 -16.03 -4.07
N HIS A 356 7.15 -15.06 -3.26
CA HIS A 356 7.34 -15.19 -1.83
C HIS A 356 6.34 -14.31 -1.08
N VAL A 357 5.63 -14.89 -0.11
CA VAL A 357 4.65 -14.15 0.68
C VAL A 357 4.92 -14.29 2.16
N SER A 358 4.79 -13.17 2.88
CA SER A 358 4.80 -13.12 4.34
C SER A 358 3.51 -12.49 4.83
N PHE A 359 2.90 -13.05 5.87
CA PHE A 359 1.64 -12.58 6.44
C PHE A 359 1.51 -12.99 7.90
N ILE A 360 0.66 -12.29 8.64
CA ILE A 360 0.37 -12.62 10.04
C ILE A 360 -0.31 -13.99 10.11
N PRO A 361 0.25 -14.94 10.89
CA PRO A 361 -0.34 -16.27 11.07
C PRO A 361 -1.79 -16.20 11.54
N GLN A 362 -2.59 -17.17 11.11
CA GLN A 362 -4.03 -17.17 11.39
C GLN A 362 -4.35 -17.36 12.89
N ASP A 363 -3.50 -18.07 13.60
CA ASP A 363 -3.58 -18.36 15.04
C ASP A 363 -3.05 -17.24 15.93
N PHE A 364 -2.41 -16.21 15.38
CA PHE A 364 -2.04 -15.03 16.16
C PHE A 364 -3.30 -14.23 16.52
N GLU A 365 -3.54 -14.01 17.79
CA GLU A 365 -4.70 -13.25 18.27
C GLU A 365 -4.48 -11.76 18.07
N LEU A 366 -5.49 -11.08 17.54
CA LEU A 366 -5.54 -9.64 17.34
C LEU A 366 -6.78 -9.09 18.04
N ASP A 367 -6.57 -8.40 19.14
CA ASP A 367 -7.65 -7.84 19.94
C ASP A 367 -8.05 -6.42 19.50
N SER A 368 -7.09 -5.67 18.91
CA SER A 368 -7.33 -4.32 18.44
C SER A 368 -7.89 -4.26 17.04
N GLN A 369 -8.60 -3.15 16.75
CA GLN A 369 -9.02 -2.82 15.37
C GLN A 369 -7.85 -2.21 14.60
N THR A 370 -7.87 -2.29 13.27
CA THR A 370 -6.80 -1.88 12.34
C THR A 370 -6.27 -0.45 12.55
N LEU A 371 -7.08 0.47 13.09
CA LEU A 371 -6.66 1.84 13.39
C LEU A 371 -6.52 2.11 14.90
N GLN A 372 -6.35 1.09 15.70
CA GLN A 372 -6.05 1.19 17.13
C GLN A 372 -4.61 0.76 17.36
N PHE A 373 -3.77 1.70 17.76
CA PHE A 373 -2.37 1.48 18.05
C PHE A 373 -2.21 1.22 19.53
N VAL A 374 -2.04 -0.05 19.90
CA VAL A 374 -1.89 -0.54 21.27
C VAL A 374 -0.45 -1.02 21.43
N PRO A 375 0.41 -0.33 22.21
CA PRO A 375 1.85 -0.62 22.25
C PRO A 375 2.21 -2.08 22.53
N GLU A 376 1.42 -2.76 23.37
CA GLU A 376 1.64 -4.17 23.70
C GLU A 376 1.39 -5.08 22.50
N GLU A 377 0.36 -4.80 21.69
CA GLU A 377 0.05 -5.54 20.46
C GLU A 377 1.04 -5.21 19.34
N GLU A 378 1.42 -3.93 19.20
CA GLU A 378 2.45 -3.49 18.27
C GLU A 378 3.79 -4.20 18.55
N ALA A 379 4.21 -4.25 19.82
CA ALA A 379 5.41 -4.96 20.23
C ALA A 379 5.31 -6.47 19.94
N ALA A 380 4.17 -7.09 20.20
CA ALA A 380 3.96 -8.52 19.95
C ALA A 380 4.01 -8.85 18.46
N LEU A 381 3.40 -8.00 17.62
CA LEU A 381 3.43 -8.14 16.15
C LEU A 381 4.83 -7.94 15.58
N PHE A 382 5.53 -6.91 16.03
CA PHE A 382 6.92 -6.66 15.63
C PHE A 382 7.82 -7.84 16.00
N ASP A 383 7.76 -8.29 17.28
CA ASP A 383 8.57 -9.38 17.78
C ASP A 383 8.25 -10.73 17.09
N LEU A 384 7.00 -10.94 16.68
CA LEU A 384 6.61 -12.08 15.85
C LEU A 384 7.32 -12.05 14.48
N GLY A 385 7.17 -10.95 13.75
CA GLY A 385 7.80 -10.80 12.43
C GLY A 385 9.32 -10.90 12.49
N TYR A 386 9.92 -10.25 13.47
CA TYR A 386 11.37 -10.29 13.70
C TYR A 386 11.87 -11.73 13.92
N ARG A 387 11.22 -12.50 14.80
CA ARG A 387 11.59 -13.89 15.05
C ARG A 387 11.45 -14.76 13.82
N GLN A 388 10.32 -14.66 13.10
CA GLN A 388 10.10 -15.43 11.89
C GLN A 388 11.20 -15.19 10.84
N SER A 389 11.67 -13.96 10.70
CA SER A 389 12.76 -13.63 9.78
C SER A 389 14.09 -14.18 10.25
N VAL A 390 14.45 -14.01 11.51
CA VAL A 390 15.71 -14.55 12.07
C VAL A 390 15.74 -16.09 12.02
N GLU A 391 14.58 -16.75 12.18
CA GLU A 391 14.43 -18.21 12.11
C GLU A 391 14.32 -18.73 10.66
N GLY A 392 14.27 -17.86 9.65
CA GLY A 392 14.13 -18.23 8.24
C GLY A 392 12.74 -18.77 7.89
N THR A 393 11.70 -18.45 8.68
CA THR A 393 10.32 -18.92 8.49
C THR A 393 9.36 -17.82 8.01
N ALA A 394 9.87 -16.61 7.78
CA ALA A 394 9.08 -15.44 7.42
C ALA A 394 8.42 -15.56 6.03
N TRP A 395 9.12 -16.12 5.08
CA TRP A 395 8.72 -16.15 3.68
C TRP A 395 8.27 -17.55 3.26
N VAL A 396 7.08 -17.62 2.70
CA VAL A 396 6.51 -18.83 2.12
C VAL A 396 6.53 -18.67 0.60
N THR A 397 7.20 -19.58 -0.08
CA THR A 397 7.19 -19.61 -1.56
C THR A 397 5.93 -20.31 -2.05
N TRP A 398 5.15 -19.63 -2.89
CA TRP A 398 3.97 -20.18 -3.53
C TRP A 398 4.31 -20.57 -4.96
N TYR A 399 4.29 -21.86 -5.21
CA TYR A 399 4.61 -22.42 -6.52
C TYR A 399 3.38 -22.40 -7.45
N ALA A 400 3.64 -22.29 -8.74
CA ALA A 400 2.62 -22.48 -9.75
C ALA A 400 2.06 -23.93 -9.67
N PRO A 401 0.74 -24.12 -9.84
CA PRO A 401 0.17 -25.46 -10.04
C PRO A 401 0.76 -26.14 -11.27
N GLU A 402 0.93 -27.46 -11.21
CA GLU A 402 1.57 -28.21 -12.29
C GLU A 402 0.68 -28.36 -13.54
N THR A 403 -0.64 -28.12 -13.40
CA THR A 403 -1.59 -28.33 -14.49
C THR A 403 -2.52 -27.14 -14.72
N ALA A 404 -2.91 -26.94 -15.99
CA ALA A 404 -3.91 -25.93 -16.36
C ALA A 404 -5.27 -26.16 -15.68
N GLU A 405 -5.61 -27.42 -15.36
CA GLU A 405 -6.85 -27.78 -14.65
C GLU A 405 -6.81 -27.27 -13.20
N GLU A 406 -5.65 -27.38 -12.53
CA GLU A 406 -5.45 -26.83 -11.17
C GLU A 406 -5.53 -25.32 -11.18
N ILE A 407 -4.93 -24.65 -12.17
CA ILE A 407 -5.03 -23.18 -12.32
C ILE A 407 -6.50 -22.78 -12.54
N LEU A 408 -7.21 -23.46 -13.44
CA LEU A 408 -8.61 -23.19 -13.72
C LEU A 408 -9.50 -23.41 -12.48
N LYS A 409 -9.22 -24.47 -11.73
CA LYS A 409 -9.91 -24.77 -10.47
C LYS A 409 -9.70 -23.65 -9.43
N LEU A 410 -8.47 -23.12 -9.29
CA LEU A 410 -8.14 -22.00 -8.43
C LEU A 410 -8.87 -20.72 -8.85
N ILE A 411 -9.00 -20.46 -10.14
CA ILE A 411 -9.70 -19.28 -10.67
C ILE A 411 -11.22 -19.41 -10.48
N LEU A 412 -11.77 -20.59 -10.69
CA LEU A 412 -13.23 -20.82 -10.64
C LEU A 412 -13.75 -21.11 -9.24
N GLU A 413 -12.94 -21.64 -8.32
CA GLU A 413 -13.35 -21.85 -6.94
C GLU A 413 -13.43 -20.52 -6.21
N PRO A 414 -14.54 -20.27 -5.46
CA PRO A 414 -14.60 -19.07 -4.63
C PRO A 414 -13.40 -19.03 -3.68
N ALA A 415 -12.81 -17.86 -3.50
CA ALA A 415 -11.64 -17.62 -2.62
C ALA A 415 -11.83 -18.09 -1.15
N THR A 416 -12.99 -18.63 -0.81
CA THR A 416 -13.33 -19.25 0.47
C THR A 416 -12.66 -20.59 0.73
N ARG A 417 -12.06 -21.24 -0.27
CA ARG A 417 -11.40 -22.56 -0.14
C ARG A 417 -9.88 -22.52 -0.25
N PHE A 418 -9.27 -21.35 -0.26
CA PHE A 418 -7.83 -21.21 -0.20
C PHE A 418 -7.34 -21.61 1.20
N ASP A 419 -7.19 -22.91 1.45
CA ASP A 419 -6.52 -23.41 2.64
C ASP A 419 -5.01 -23.53 2.33
N ILE A 420 -4.32 -22.40 2.52
CA ILE A 420 -2.87 -22.26 2.30
C ILE A 420 -2.10 -23.25 3.22
N GLN A 421 -2.67 -23.61 4.37
CA GLN A 421 -2.03 -24.55 5.29
C GLN A 421 -1.96 -25.99 4.73
N ASP A 422 -2.95 -26.42 3.93
CA ASP A 422 -2.90 -27.74 3.31
C ASP A 422 -1.89 -27.80 2.16
N SER A 423 -1.74 -26.73 1.40
CA SER A 423 -0.66 -26.60 0.41
C SER A 423 0.71 -26.66 1.06
N HIS A 424 0.88 -26.00 2.20
CA HIS A 424 2.14 -25.99 2.96
C HIS A 424 2.50 -27.37 3.54
N ARG A 425 1.52 -28.13 4.05
CA ARG A 425 1.73 -29.50 4.55
C ARG A 425 2.11 -30.48 3.44
N ASN A 426 1.62 -30.30 2.24
CA ASN A 426 1.94 -31.16 1.10
C ASN A 426 3.32 -30.84 0.51
N LEU A 427 3.76 -29.58 0.55
CA LEU A 427 5.09 -29.14 0.09
C LEU A 427 6.20 -29.64 1.00
N LEU A 428 6.04 -29.56 2.32
CA LEU A 428 7.00 -30.08 3.30
C LEU A 428 7.21 -31.62 3.22
N LYS A 429 6.31 -32.36 2.55
CA LYS A 429 6.47 -33.81 2.32
C LYS A 429 7.28 -34.14 1.07
N ARG A 430 7.46 -33.19 0.12
CA ARG A 430 8.20 -33.44 -1.13
C ARG A 430 9.71 -33.28 -0.99
N ASP A 431 10.20 -32.52 0.00
CA ASP A 431 11.65 -32.27 0.20
C ASP A 431 12.43 -33.38 0.96
N LYS A 432 11.88 -34.57 1.11
CA LYS A 432 12.68 -35.71 1.58
C LYS A 432 13.18 -36.53 0.38
N PRO A 433 14.47 -36.42 0.03
CA PRO A 433 15.03 -37.34 -0.94
C PRO A 433 14.88 -38.78 -0.37
N SER A 434 14.32 -39.64 -1.18
CA SER A 434 14.28 -41.10 -0.90
C SER A 434 15.71 -41.60 -0.66
N GLN A 435 15.95 -42.06 0.54
CA GLN A 435 17.14 -42.85 0.87
C GLN A 435 17.09 -44.23 0.18
#